data_ccf6a48b0c9f92fdc50f52eca442f870
#
_entry.id   ccf6a48b0c9f92fdc50f52eca442f870
#
_cell.length_a   1.000
_cell.length_b   1.000
_cell.length_c   1.000
_cell.angle_alpha   90.00
_cell.angle_beta   90.00
_cell.angle_gamma   90.00
#
_symmetry.space_group_name_H-M   'P 1'
#
loop_
_entity.id
_entity.type
_entity.pdbx_description
1 polymer ?
#
loop_
_entity_poly.entity_id
_entity_poly.type
_entity_poly.pdbx_seq_one_letter_code
_entity_poly.pdbx_strand_id
1 'polypeptide(L)'
;SFAVRLKVFVIGALLAAVAGWLYAHTYRFVSPAPFGLMNSVEFLLMAVVGGTTSVLGSVIGSNAMVFLRDLVQDILPLFTSFGATLEGIAFGLIFILLLQNASSGISDYLPTLRRTPPNKDRRTLMRRELPQRGTEILRVEGLEKRFGGLLAVDNVGFTVAAGEIVGLIGPNGAGKSTTFNLVSGLLEPTQGSIFLLGKNVTGLTPRKLFRQGVARTFQHVRLNPTMTVLENTMVGVYARTRAGFVRGALRLERQEDESAAEEAMYHLTKVGLGDKAMEPAGNLSLGQQRVLEVARALGADPLLLMLDEPAAGLRHREKVVLAELLGELRSDGVSILLVEHDMGFMLGLADRIVVLNFGTKLAEGRPREIRENPAVIEAYMGAGE
;
A
#
# COMPACT_ATOMS: atom_id res chain seq x y z
N SER A 1 9.44 8.85 -4.52
CA SER A 1 9.71 10.20 -5.03
C SER A 1 11.10 10.67 -4.58
N PHE A 2 11.74 11.55 -5.34
CA PHE A 2 13.05 12.13 -5.01
C PHE A 2 13.09 12.70 -3.58
N ALA A 3 12.07 13.43 -3.16
CA ALA A 3 11.97 14.02 -1.83
C ALA A 3 12.03 13.00 -0.68
N VAL A 4 11.50 11.80 -0.87
CA VAL A 4 11.58 10.74 0.15
C VAL A 4 13.00 10.19 0.24
N ARG A 5 13.64 9.93 -0.90
CA ARG A 5 15.03 9.44 -0.93
C ARG A 5 15.99 10.45 -0.30
N LEU A 6 15.80 11.74 -0.58
CA LEU A 6 16.60 12.81 0.02
C LEU A 6 16.45 12.86 1.54
N LYS A 7 15.21 12.73 2.05
CA LYS A 7 14.98 12.68 3.51
C LYS A 7 15.67 11.50 4.18
N VAL A 8 15.56 10.31 3.60
CA VAL A 8 16.22 9.09 4.11
C VAL A 8 17.73 9.27 4.10
N PHE A 9 18.30 9.82 3.03
CA PHE A 9 19.72 10.12 2.93
C PHE A 9 20.18 11.11 4.01
N VAL A 10 19.46 12.21 4.22
CA VAL A 10 19.78 13.22 5.26
C VAL A 10 19.72 12.61 6.66
N ILE A 11 18.72 11.78 6.96
CA ILE A 11 18.63 11.10 8.26
C ILE A 11 19.82 10.17 8.45
N GLY A 12 20.17 9.36 7.42
CA GLY A 12 21.33 8.49 7.47
C GLY A 12 22.66 9.28 7.71
N ALA A 13 22.83 10.40 7.01
CA ALA A 13 24.00 11.26 7.18
C ALA A 13 24.09 11.88 8.58
N LEU A 14 22.95 12.29 9.17
CA LEU A 14 22.91 12.80 10.55
C LEU A 14 23.27 11.72 11.56
N LEU A 15 22.77 10.49 11.40
CA LEU A 15 23.11 9.37 12.27
C LEU A 15 24.61 9.04 12.18
N ALA A 16 25.16 9.01 10.96
CA ALA A 16 26.59 8.80 10.74
C ALA A 16 27.45 9.91 11.37
N ALA A 17 27.01 11.17 11.28
CA ALA A 17 27.70 12.29 11.91
C ALA A 17 27.73 12.19 13.44
N VAL A 18 26.60 11.79 14.06
CA VAL A 18 26.51 11.54 15.50
C VAL A 18 27.42 10.38 15.91
N ALA A 19 27.44 9.29 15.15
CA ALA A 19 28.30 8.13 15.39
C ALA A 19 29.76 8.50 15.30
N GLY A 20 30.18 9.29 14.29
CA GLY A 20 31.54 9.79 14.12
C GLY A 20 31.96 10.73 15.27
N TRP A 21 31.04 11.60 15.72
CA TRP A 21 31.27 12.47 16.86
C TRP A 21 31.50 11.67 18.17
N LEU A 22 30.64 10.68 18.43
CA LEU A 22 30.80 9.79 19.59
C LEU A 22 32.13 9.02 19.53
N TYR A 23 32.48 8.50 18.36
CA TYR A 23 33.74 7.80 18.13
C TYR A 23 34.93 8.69 18.48
N ALA A 24 34.97 9.92 17.94
CA ALA A 24 36.07 10.87 18.20
C ALA A 24 36.21 11.25 19.70
N HIS A 25 35.08 11.39 20.40
CA HIS A 25 35.09 11.70 21.84
C HIS A 25 35.49 10.52 22.72
N THR A 26 35.10 9.30 22.33
CA THR A 26 35.44 8.08 23.08
C THR A 26 36.91 7.73 22.95
N TYR A 27 37.43 7.74 21.75
CA TYR A 27 38.82 7.34 21.49
C TYR A 27 39.83 8.50 21.60
N ARG A 28 39.35 9.75 21.60
CA ARG A 28 40.18 10.97 21.62
C ARG A 28 41.26 11.04 20.52
N PHE A 29 41.18 10.16 19.54
CA PHE A 29 42.04 10.03 18.37
C PHE A 29 41.26 9.50 17.20
N VAL A 30 41.46 10.11 16.05
CA VAL A 30 40.78 9.68 14.79
C VAL A 30 41.85 9.29 13.77
N SER A 31 41.86 8.02 13.35
CA SER A 31 42.68 7.56 12.22
C SER A 31 41.78 7.28 11.02
N PRO A 32 42.30 7.34 9.79
CA PRO A 32 41.52 7.01 8.59
C PRO A 32 41.10 5.51 8.45
N ALA A 33 41.82 4.60 9.13
CA ALA A 33 41.67 3.16 8.99
C ALA A 33 40.23 2.65 9.25
N PRO A 34 39.52 3.07 10.33
CA PRO A 34 38.15 2.62 10.57
C PRO A 34 37.11 3.11 9.55
N PHE A 35 37.46 4.12 8.73
CA PHE A 35 36.59 4.71 7.72
C PHE A 35 36.88 4.17 6.30
N GLY A 36 37.68 3.10 6.20
CA GLY A 36 38.02 2.45 4.93
C GLY A 36 36.85 1.71 4.30
N LEU A 37 36.98 1.41 3.00
CA LEU A 37 35.96 0.69 2.23
C LEU A 37 35.62 -0.67 2.86
N MET A 38 36.67 -1.39 3.37
CA MET A 38 36.48 -2.72 3.95
C MET A 38 35.56 -2.67 5.20
N ASN A 39 35.77 -1.69 6.06
CA ASN A 39 34.91 -1.51 7.25
C ASN A 39 33.48 -1.09 6.86
N SER A 40 33.32 -0.32 5.78
CA SER A 40 31.99 0.01 5.27
C SER A 40 31.23 -1.24 4.77
N VAL A 41 31.93 -2.17 4.12
CA VAL A 41 31.38 -3.46 3.73
C VAL A 41 31.01 -4.28 4.98
N GLU A 42 31.89 -4.33 6.00
CA GLU A 42 31.63 -5.03 7.25
C GLU A 42 30.36 -4.51 7.95
N PHE A 43 30.17 -3.19 8.04
CA PHE A 43 28.93 -2.60 8.60
C PHE A 43 27.68 -2.96 7.78
N LEU A 44 27.81 -2.99 6.45
CA LEU A 44 26.71 -3.45 5.58
C LEU A 44 26.36 -4.90 5.87
N LEU A 45 27.37 -5.76 6.03
CA LEU A 45 27.19 -7.17 6.34
C LEU A 45 26.53 -7.37 7.72
N MET A 46 26.94 -6.61 8.73
CA MET A 46 26.31 -6.61 10.06
C MET A 46 24.81 -6.28 9.97
N ALA A 47 24.43 -5.30 9.15
CA ALA A 47 23.04 -4.92 8.96
C ALA A 47 22.24 -6.03 8.22
N VAL A 48 22.84 -6.68 7.22
CA VAL A 48 22.22 -7.78 6.46
C VAL A 48 22.03 -9.01 7.34
N VAL A 49 23.06 -9.40 8.10
CA VAL A 49 22.99 -10.54 9.04
C VAL A 49 21.95 -10.32 10.13
N GLY A 50 21.84 -9.09 10.64
CA GLY A 50 20.81 -8.74 11.62
C GLY A 50 19.38 -8.73 11.07
N GLY A 51 19.26 -8.51 9.75
CA GLY A 51 17.98 -8.33 9.06
C GLY A 51 17.67 -6.87 8.78
N THR A 52 17.62 -6.51 7.49
CA THR A 52 17.43 -5.13 7.00
C THR A 52 16.05 -4.53 7.33
N THR A 53 15.10 -5.35 7.76
CA THR A 53 13.73 -4.96 8.09
C THR A 53 13.51 -4.69 9.58
N SER A 54 14.48 -5.02 10.45
CA SER A 54 14.36 -4.95 11.90
C SER A 54 15.48 -4.13 12.53
N VAL A 55 15.14 -3.04 13.24
CA VAL A 55 16.13 -2.25 14.02
C VAL A 55 16.75 -3.10 15.13
N LEU A 56 15.94 -3.89 15.84
CA LEU A 56 16.45 -4.82 16.86
C LEU A 56 17.32 -5.91 16.25
N GLY A 57 16.92 -6.43 15.09
CA GLY A 57 17.72 -7.39 14.33
C GLY A 57 19.10 -6.81 13.99
N SER A 58 19.15 -5.60 13.46
CA SER A 58 20.43 -4.93 13.13
C SER A 58 21.33 -4.72 14.36
N VAL A 59 20.75 -4.36 15.52
CA VAL A 59 21.52 -4.21 16.79
C VAL A 59 22.03 -5.56 17.27
N ILE A 60 21.22 -6.60 17.24
CA ILE A 60 21.63 -7.96 17.66
C ILE A 60 22.63 -8.52 16.67
N GLY A 61 22.41 -8.34 15.36
CA GLY A 61 23.32 -8.81 14.31
C GLY A 61 24.69 -8.15 14.37
N SER A 62 24.75 -6.84 14.65
CA SER A 62 26.05 -6.15 14.83
C SER A 62 26.80 -6.68 16.04
N ASN A 63 26.14 -6.86 17.18
CA ASN A 63 26.78 -7.43 18.38
C ASN A 63 27.19 -8.90 18.16
N ALA A 64 26.36 -9.71 17.49
CA ALA A 64 26.68 -11.08 17.17
C ALA A 64 27.91 -11.17 16.24
N MET A 65 28.01 -10.28 15.26
CA MET A 65 29.17 -10.22 14.35
C MET A 65 30.46 -9.82 15.06
N VAL A 66 30.40 -8.83 15.96
CA VAL A 66 31.57 -8.45 16.77
C VAL A 66 32.01 -9.62 17.64
N PHE A 67 31.07 -10.26 18.33
CA PHE A 67 31.37 -11.43 19.15
C PHE A 67 31.95 -12.60 18.33
N LEU A 68 31.40 -12.86 17.16
CA LEU A 68 31.90 -13.91 16.27
C LEU A 68 33.31 -13.60 15.77
N ARG A 69 33.61 -12.33 15.48
CA ARG A 69 34.94 -11.88 15.10
C ARG A 69 35.94 -12.12 16.22
N ASP A 70 35.63 -11.68 17.43
CA ASP A 70 36.50 -11.86 18.57
C ASP A 70 36.73 -13.37 18.83
N LEU A 71 35.69 -14.19 18.73
CA LEU A 71 35.79 -15.66 18.88
C LEU A 71 36.71 -16.28 17.82
N VAL A 72 36.60 -15.87 16.55
CA VAL A 72 37.46 -16.37 15.46
C VAL A 72 38.92 -15.93 15.69
N GLN A 73 39.13 -14.68 16.11
CA GLN A 73 40.47 -14.16 16.41
C GLN A 73 41.14 -14.87 17.58
N ASP A 74 40.36 -15.29 18.58
CA ASP A 74 40.90 -16.01 19.77
C ASP A 74 41.17 -17.50 19.45
N ILE A 75 40.34 -18.15 18.66
CA ILE A 75 40.39 -19.59 18.40
C ILE A 75 41.32 -19.94 17.25
N LEU A 76 41.33 -19.15 16.17
CA LEU A 76 42.07 -19.49 14.95
C LEU A 76 43.58 -19.64 15.16
N PRO A 77 44.25 -18.78 15.95
CA PRO A 77 45.70 -18.93 16.25
C PRO A 77 46.07 -20.20 16.98
N LEU A 78 45.11 -20.86 17.68
CA LEU A 78 45.33 -22.10 18.36
C LEU A 78 45.53 -23.31 17.39
N PHE A 79 45.03 -23.16 16.16
CA PHE A 79 45.07 -24.24 15.17
C PHE A 79 46.07 -23.98 14.02
N THR A 80 46.46 -22.74 13.76
CA THR A 80 47.32 -22.40 12.62
C THR A 80 48.20 -21.19 12.88
N SER A 81 49.43 -21.21 12.34
CA SER A 81 50.37 -20.05 12.35
C SER A 81 50.03 -19.00 11.23
N PHE A 82 49.08 -19.28 10.37
CA PHE A 82 48.61 -18.39 9.29
C PHE A 82 47.34 -17.60 9.63
N GLY A 83 47.17 -17.26 10.91
CA GLY A 83 45.92 -16.73 11.49
C GLY A 83 45.28 -15.58 10.70
N ALA A 84 46.04 -14.54 10.33
CA ALA A 84 45.48 -13.35 9.70
C ALA A 84 44.92 -13.59 8.26
N THR A 85 45.48 -14.52 7.50
CA THR A 85 45.01 -14.82 6.14
C THR A 85 43.78 -15.73 6.15
N LEU A 86 43.74 -16.67 7.10
CA LEU A 86 42.63 -17.60 7.28
C LEU A 86 41.40 -16.95 7.95
N GLU A 87 41.60 -15.90 8.74
CA GLU A 87 40.52 -15.13 9.38
C GLU A 87 39.51 -14.60 8.36
N GLY A 88 40.00 -13.95 7.29
CA GLY A 88 39.15 -13.43 6.22
C GLY A 88 38.37 -14.52 5.48
N ILE A 89 38.99 -15.68 5.25
CA ILE A 89 38.35 -16.81 4.60
C ILE A 89 37.29 -17.43 5.50
N ALA A 90 37.61 -17.66 6.78
CA ALA A 90 36.67 -18.18 7.77
C ALA A 90 35.46 -17.27 7.92
N PHE A 91 35.68 -15.95 8.01
CA PHE A 91 34.64 -14.96 8.07
C PHE A 91 33.74 -14.98 6.81
N GLY A 92 34.33 -15.03 5.62
CA GLY A 92 33.61 -15.14 4.35
C GLY A 92 32.77 -16.40 4.25
N LEU A 93 33.29 -17.54 4.72
CA LEU A 93 32.56 -18.80 4.69
C LEU A 93 31.37 -18.81 5.66
N ILE A 94 31.59 -18.35 6.90
CA ILE A 94 30.51 -18.22 7.89
C ILE A 94 29.42 -17.30 7.37
N PHE A 95 29.81 -16.19 6.73
CA PHE A 95 28.89 -15.23 6.16
C PHE A 95 28.05 -15.82 5.02
N ILE A 96 28.67 -16.58 4.10
CA ILE A 96 27.94 -17.26 3.03
C ILE A 96 26.93 -18.24 3.60
N LEU A 97 27.33 -19.04 4.61
CA LEU A 97 26.43 -19.98 5.28
C LEU A 97 25.26 -19.29 6.00
N LEU A 98 25.50 -18.16 6.65
CA LEU A 98 24.45 -17.36 7.28
C LEU A 98 23.46 -16.81 6.25
N LEU A 99 23.95 -16.27 5.13
CA LEU A 99 23.08 -15.73 4.08
C LEU A 99 22.27 -16.82 3.36
N GLN A 100 22.83 -18.01 3.19
CA GLN A 100 22.12 -19.12 2.55
C GLN A 100 20.97 -19.65 3.42
N ASN A 101 21.15 -19.64 4.76
CA ASN A 101 20.17 -20.21 5.69
C ASN A 101 19.20 -19.18 6.29
N ALA A 102 19.52 -17.88 6.24
CA ALA A 102 18.72 -16.81 6.80
C ALA A 102 18.51 -15.70 5.75
N SER A 103 17.56 -15.93 4.85
CA SER A 103 17.25 -14.98 3.75
C SER A 103 16.80 -13.59 4.25
N SER A 104 16.27 -13.50 5.46
CA SER A 104 15.85 -12.24 6.11
C SER A 104 16.71 -11.87 7.33
N GLY A 105 17.82 -12.58 7.54
CA GLY A 105 18.73 -12.38 8.66
C GLY A 105 18.29 -13.05 9.97
N ILE A 106 19.04 -12.80 11.04
CA ILE A 106 18.79 -13.37 12.40
C ILE A 106 17.41 -12.93 12.92
N SER A 107 16.84 -11.85 12.38
CA SER A 107 15.51 -11.37 12.78
C SER A 107 14.40 -12.43 12.65
N ASP A 108 14.54 -13.43 11.77
CA ASP A 108 13.56 -14.49 11.59
C ASP A 108 13.56 -15.49 12.75
N TYR A 109 14.69 -15.62 13.42
CA TYR A 109 14.85 -16.50 14.61
C TYR A 109 14.55 -15.80 15.92
N LEU A 110 14.46 -14.46 15.91
CA LEU A 110 14.02 -13.74 17.10
C LEU A 110 12.54 -14.05 17.31
N PRO A 111 12.12 -14.42 18.54
CA PRO A 111 10.72 -14.55 18.84
C PRO A 111 10.10 -13.19 18.51
N THR A 112 9.40 -13.12 17.38
CA THR A 112 8.50 -12.02 17.15
C THR A 112 7.67 -11.95 18.43
N LEU A 113 7.74 -10.85 19.17
CA LEU A 113 6.80 -10.57 20.23
C LEU A 113 5.44 -10.70 19.55
N ARG A 114 4.86 -11.93 19.62
CA ARG A 114 3.56 -12.23 19.03
C ARG A 114 2.63 -11.22 19.66
N ARG A 115 2.33 -10.16 18.94
CA ARG A 115 1.25 -9.28 19.36
C ARG A 115 0.04 -10.19 19.49
N THR A 116 -0.52 -10.25 20.67
CA THR A 116 -1.82 -10.87 20.87
C THR A 116 -2.74 -10.24 19.83
N PRO A 117 -3.48 -11.04 19.03
CA PRO A 117 -4.37 -10.46 18.05
C PRO A 117 -5.28 -9.47 18.74
N PRO A 118 -5.43 -8.24 18.20
CA PRO A 118 -6.25 -7.22 18.83
C PRO A 118 -7.70 -7.67 18.91
N ASN A 119 -8.46 -7.09 19.85
CA ASN A 119 -9.87 -7.39 20.00
C ASN A 119 -10.62 -6.95 18.73
N LYS A 120 -11.28 -7.89 18.04
CA LYS A 120 -12.02 -7.65 16.81
C LYS A 120 -13.32 -6.85 16.99
N ASP A 121 -13.85 -6.79 18.22
CA ASP A 121 -15.16 -6.18 18.49
C ASP A 121 -15.04 -4.74 19.01
N ARG A 122 -13.81 -4.26 19.26
CA ARG A 122 -13.58 -2.93 19.81
C ARG A 122 -13.16 -1.95 18.72
N ARG A 123 -13.90 -0.85 18.60
CA ARG A 123 -13.60 0.28 17.72
C ARG A 123 -13.35 1.51 18.57
N THR A 124 -12.17 2.08 18.43
CA THR A 124 -11.74 3.22 19.24
C THR A 124 -11.56 4.51 18.42
N LEU A 125 -11.47 4.40 17.09
CA LEU A 125 -11.32 5.58 16.22
C LEU A 125 -12.67 6.15 15.81
N MET A 126 -12.79 7.49 15.88
CA MET A 126 -13.98 8.20 15.41
C MET A 126 -14.23 7.90 13.93
N ARG A 127 -15.47 7.55 13.60
CA ARG A 127 -15.93 7.34 12.24
C ARG A 127 -16.38 8.64 11.62
N ARG A 128 -16.28 8.68 10.29
CA ARG A 128 -16.95 9.70 9.51
C ARG A 128 -18.44 9.43 9.52
N GLU A 129 -19.23 10.49 9.64
CA GLU A 129 -20.66 10.41 9.38
C GLU A 129 -20.85 10.17 7.88
N LEU A 130 -21.52 9.06 7.56
CA LEU A 130 -21.89 8.77 6.19
C LEU A 130 -23.11 9.62 5.81
N PRO A 131 -23.11 10.28 4.65
CA PRO A 131 -24.26 11.02 4.17
C PRO A 131 -25.48 10.12 3.99
N GLN A 132 -26.67 10.71 4.03
CA GLN A 132 -27.90 9.98 3.77
C GLN A 132 -27.85 9.34 2.38
N ARG A 133 -28.37 8.11 2.28
CA ARG A 133 -28.39 7.37 1.01
C ARG A 133 -29.05 8.19 -0.09
N GLY A 134 -28.44 8.22 -1.27
CA GLY A 134 -28.92 9.03 -2.40
C GLY A 134 -28.38 10.46 -2.45
N THR A 135 -27.71 10.96 -1.37
CA THR A 135 -27.01 12.26 -1.43
C THR A 135 -25.87 12.20 -2.43
N GLU A 136 -25.71 13.23 -3.25
CA GLU A 136 -24.58 13.34 -4.18
C GLU A 136 -23.25 13.45 -3.41
N ILE A 137 -22.38 12.44 -3.59
CA ILE A 137 -21.04 12.42 -2.98
C ILE A 137 -20.00 12.96 -3.94
N LEU A 138 -20.00 12.45 -5.16
CA LEU A 138 -19.08 12.86 -6.21
C LEU A 138 -19.87 13.43 -7.38
N ARG A 139 -19.41 14.57 -7.89
CA ARG A 139 -19.89 15.15 -9.15
C ARG A 139 -18.71 15.56 -10.01
N VAL A 140 -18.72 15.07 -11.23
CA VAL A 140 -17.72 15.35 -12.27
C VAL A 140 -18.41 16.13 -13.38
N GLU A 141 -17.87 17.30 -13.75
CA GLU A 141 -18.46 18.20 -14.73
C GLU A 141 -17.45 18.57 -15.81
N GLY A 142 -17.78 18.29 -17.05
CA GLY A 142 -17.03 18.78 -18.22
C GLY A 142 -15.55 18.39 -18.21
N LEU A 143 -15.21 17.19 -17.70
CA LEU A 143 -13.84 16.78 -17.46
C LEU A 143 -13.10 16.56 -18.78
N GLU A 144 -11.98 17.27 -18.98
CA GLU A 144 -11.11 17.12 -20.13
C GLU A 144 -9.67 16.81 -19.71
N LYS A 145 -9.00 15.99 -20.55
CA LYS A 145 -7.56 15.74 -20.42
C LYS A 145 -6.89 15.63 -21.77
N ARG A 146 -5.91 16.51 -21.98
CA ARG A 146 -5.02 16.49 -23.15
C ARG A 146 -3.63 16.05 -22.74
N PHE A 147 -3.04 15.19 -23.54
CA PHE A 147 -1.63 14.81 -23.47
C PHE A 147 -0.97 15.22 -24.79
N GLY A 148 -0.31 16.39 -24.81
CA GLY A 148 0.16 16.96 -26.06
C GLY A 148 -0.99 17.16 -27.05
N GLY A 149 -0.93 16.52 -28.22
CA GLY A 149 -1.99 16.57 -29.24
C GLY A 149 -3.17 15.62 -29.02
N LEU A 150 -3.05 14.66 -28.09
CA LEU A 150 -4.09 13.65 -27.86
C LEU A 150 -5.11 14.14 -26.82
N LEU A 151 -6.39 14.17 -27.20
CA LEU A 151 -7.51 14.39 -26.29
C LEU A 151 -7.97 13.03 -25.74
N ALA A 152 -7.53 12.70 -24.52
CA ALA A 152 -7.76 11.40 -23.90
C ALA A 152 -9.08 11.32 -23.12
N VAL A 153 -9.60 12.46 -22.65
CA VAL A 153 -10.92 12.61 -22.01
C VAL A 153 -11.50 13.93 -22.53
N ASP A 154 -12.74 13.89 -22.98
CA ASP A 154 -13.44 15.00 -23.63
C ASP A 154 -14.82 15.16 -23.04
N ASN A 155 -15.04 16.25 -22.32
CA ASN A 155 -16.33 16.66 -21.74
C ASN A 155 -17.07 15.56 -20.97
N VAL A 156 -16.34 14.77 -20.16
CA VAL A 156 -16.93 13.69 -19.36
C VAL A 156 -17.56 14.25 -18.09
N GLY A 157 -18.83 13.90 -17.86
CA GLY A 157 -19.57 14.27 -16.65
C GLY A 157 -20.42 13.10 -16.13
N PHE A 158 -20.38 12.86 -14.82
CA PHE A 158 -21.21 11.88 -14.11
C PHE A 158 -21.23 12.20 -12.61
N THR A 159 -22.09 11.52 -11.88
CA THR A 159 -22.22 11.63 -10.42
C THR A 159 -22.08 10.29 -9.74
N VAL A 160 -21.82 10.28 -8.43
CA VAL A 160 -21.94 9.10 -7.55
C VAL A 160 -22.71 9.51 -6.32
N ALA A 161 -23.77 8.78 -6.00
CA ALA A 161 -24.57 9.02 -4.80
C ALA A 161 -24.08 8.20 -3.60
N ALA A 162 -24.48 8.60 -2.41
CA ALA A 162 -24.20 7.88 -1.16
C ALA A 162 -24.81 6.48 -1.19
N GLY A 163 -23.99 5.47 -0.92
CA GLY A 163 -24.37 4.07 -0.93
C GLY A 163 -24.74 3.55 -2.33
N GLU A 164 -24.13 4.10 -3.38
CA GLU A 164 -24.27 3.67 -4.77
C GLU A 164 -22.98 3.04 -5.28
N ILE A 165 -23.09 2.00 -6.10
CA ILE A 165 -22.00 1.45 -6.89
C ILE A 165 -22.15 1.95 -8.33
N VAL A 166 -21.25 2.82 -8.76
CA VAL A 166 -21.16 3.30 -10.15
C VAL A 166 -20.03 2.59 -10.87
N GLY A 167 -20.35 1.92 -11.96
CA GLY A 167 -19.39 1.28 -12.85
C GLY A 167 -18.95 2.20 -13.97
N LEU A 168 -17.64 2.28 -14.23
CA LEU A 168 -17.06 2.98 -15.38
C LEU A 168 -16.48 1.94 -16.35
N ILE A 169 -17.12 1.77 -17.51
CA ILE A 169 -16.76 0.77 -18.51
C ILE A 169 -16.46 1.41 -19.86
N GLY A 170 -16.00 0.60 -20.80
CA GLY A 170 -15.71 1.00 -22.19
C GLY A 170 -14.59 0.14 -22.79
N PRO A 171 -14.36 0.19 -24.11
CA PRO A 171 -13.28 -0.50 -24.77
C PRO A 171 -11.90 0.00 -24.34
N ASN A 172 -10.84 -0.71 -24.77
CA ASN A 172 -9.46 -0.26 -24.53
C ASN A 172 -9.23 1.09 -25.21
N GLY A 173 -8.55 2.02 -24.51
CA GLY A 173 -8.35 3.38 -25.02
C GLY A 173 -9.54 4.32 -24.85
N ALA A 174 -10.67 3.89 -24.28
CA ALA A 174 -11.87 4.74 -24.08
C ALA A 174 -11.70 5.89 -23.07
N GLY A 175 -10.56 6.02 -22.38
CA GLY A 175 -10.30 7.08 -21.40
C GLY A 175 -10.64 6.71 -19.94
N LYS A 176 -11.06 5.47 -19.66
CA LYS A 176 -11.44 5.02 -18.30
C LYS A 176 -10.39 5.28 -17.24
N SER A 177 -9.19 4.75 -17.42
CA SER A 177 -8.08 4.90 -16.46
C SER A 177 -7.65 6.36 -16.33
N THR A 178 -7.72 7.14 -17.42
CA THR A 178 -7.44 8.58 -17.38
C THR A 178 -8.48 9.30 -16.54
N THR A 179 -9.78 9.08 -16.77
CA THR A 179 -10.88 9.65 -15.98
C THR A 179 -10.74 9.27 -14.50
N PHE A 180 -10.48 8.01 -14.21
CA PHE A 180 -10.27 7.50 -12.86
C PHE A 180 -9.06 8.16 -12.17
N ASN A 181 -7.96 8.38 -12.91
CA ASN A 181 -6.77 9.07 -12.41
C ASN A 181 -7.04 10.57 -12.15
N LEU A 182 -7.87 11.21 -12.96
CA LEU A 182 -8.30 12.59 -12.74
C LEU A 182 -9.14 12.72 -11.48
N VAL A 183 -10.14 11.86 -11.29
CA VAL A 183 -11.03 11.86 -10.11
C VAL A 183 -10.23 11.58 -8.83
N SER A 184 -9.24 10.70 -8.88
CA SER A 184 -8.38 10.37 -7.72
C SER A 184 -7.22 11.34 -7.49
N GLY A 185 -7.10 12.40 -8.30
CA GLY A 185 -6.04 13.43 -8.17
C GLY A 185 -4.64 12.96 -8.53
N LEU A 186 -4.50 11.81 -9.21
CA LEU A 186 -3.21 11.37 -9.76
C LEU A 186 -2.82 12.14 -11.02
N LEU A 187 -3.81 12.62 -11.75
CA LEU A 187 -3.66 13.51 -12.88
C LEU A 187 -4.46 14.78 -12.62
N GLU A 188 -3.95 15.90 -13.09
CA GLU A 188 -4.65 17.17 -13.08
C GLU A 188 -5.45 17.32 -14.39
N PRO A 189 -6.74 17.71 -14.35
CA PRO A 189 -7.53 17.93 -15.54
C PRO A 189 -7.02 19.15 -16.32
N THR A 190 -7.22 19.15 -17.65
CA THR A 190 -6.97 20.31 -18.49
C THR A 190 -8.12 21.29 -18.37
N GLN A 191 -9.36 20.78 -18.32
CA GLN A 191 -10.59 21.56 -18.09
C GLN A 191 -11.58 20.72 -17.27
N GLY A 192 -12.64 21.36 -16.80
CA GLY A 192 -13.70 20.74 -16.02
C GLY A 192 -13.47 20.81 -14.51
N SER A 193 -14.43 20.30 -13.76
CA SER A 193 -14.44 20.40 -12.31
C SER A 193 -14.89 19.11 -11.64
N ILE A 194 -14.33 18.84 -10.46
CA ILE A 194 -14.66 17.68 -9.64
C ILE A 194 -15.10 18.19 -8.26
N PHE A 195 -16.27 17.74 -7.81
CA PHE A 195 -16.83 18.14 -6.53
C PHE A 195 -17.01 16.91 -5.65
N LEU A 196 -16.63 17.01 -4.38
CA LEU A 196 -16.86 16.02 -3.34
C LEU A 196 -17.73 16.63 -2.25
N LEU A 197 -18.93 16.11 -2.02
CA LEU A 197 -19.92 16.70 -1.12
C LEU A 197 -20.15 18.21 -1.37
N GLY A 198 -20.29 18.58 -2.63
CA GLY A 198 -20.47 19.96 -3.08
C GLY A 198 -19.24 20.87 -3.01
N LYS A 199 -18.12 20.39 -2.45
CA LYS A 199 -16.86 21.15 -2.39
C LYS A 199 -16.01 20.87 -3.62
N ASN A 200 -15.51 21.92 -4.28
CA ASN A 200 -14.59 21.77 -5.40
C ASN A 200 -13.25 21.17 -4.89
N VAL A 201 -12.89 20.02 -5.47
CA VAL A 201 -11.67 19.27 -5.16
C VAL A 201 -10.74 19.13 -6.36
N THR A 202 -11.03 19.84 -7.45
CA THR A 202 -10.26 19.81 -8.69
C THR A 202 -8.79 20.11 -8.44
N GLY A 203 -7.89 19.30 -8.99
CA GLY A 203 -6.43 19.46 -8.84
C GLY A 203 -5.89 19.17 -7.43
N LEU A 204 -6.71 18.70 -6.50
CA LEU A 204 -6.20 18.25 -5.21
C LEU A 204 -5.36 17.00 -5.37
N THR A 205 -4.25 16.95 -4.63
CA THR A 205 -3.39 15.76 -4.60
C THR A 205 -4.10 14.56 -3.97
N PRO A 206 -3.73 13.29 -4.32
CA PRO A 206 -4.33 12.09 -3.75
C PRO A 206 -4.32 12.07 -2.21
N ARG A 207 -3.25 12.61 -1.59
CA ARG A 207 -3.16 12.72 -0.13
C ARG A 207 -4.23 13.64 0.47
N LYS A 208 -4.56 14.74 -0.21
CA LYS A 208 -5.62 15.67 0.25
C LYS A 208 -7.00 15.04 0.08
N LEU A 209 -7.24 14.37 -1.07
CA LEU A 209 -8.49 13.65 -1.34
C LEU A 209 -8.70 12.51 -0.34
N PHE A 210 -7.66 11.76 -0.03
CA PHE A 210 -7.71 10.70 0.97
C PHE A 210 -8.16 11.22 2.35
N ARG A 211 -7.64 12.37 2.77
CA ARG A 211 -8.08 13.03 4.02
C ARG A 211 -9.54 13.49 3.98
N GLN A 212 -10.08 13.73 2.79
CA GLN A 212 -11.49 14.10 2.60
C GLN A 212 -12.42 12.87 2.47
N GLY A 213 -11.86 11.65 2.48
CA GLY A 213 -12.63 10.42 2.47
C GLY A 213 -12.69 9.73 1.10
N VAL A 214 -11.78 10.02 0.18
CA VAL A 214 -11.62 9.26 -1.07
C VAL A 214 -10.50 8.26 -0.88
N ALA A 215 -10.80 6.96 -0.83
CA ALA A 215 -9.79 5.90 -0.84
C ALA A 215 -9.77 5.21 -2.21
N ARG A 216 -8.56 4.81 -2.64
CA ARG A 216 -8.35 4.15 -3.93
C ARG A 216 -7.48 2.91 -3.79
N THR A 217 -7.85 1.83 -4.49
CA THR A 217 -6.96 0.70 -4.76
C THR A 217 -6.18 0.93 -6.06
N PHE A 218 -5.20 0.07 -6.33
CA PHE A 218 -4.39 0.16 -7.55
C PHE A 218 -4.63 -1.08 -8.42
N GLN A 219 -4.47 -0.93 -9.73
CA GLN A 219 -4.62 -2.02 -10.69
C GLN A 219 -3.70 -3.22 -10.37
N HIS A 220 -2.45 -2.95 -9.97
CA HIS A 220 -1.54 -3.99 -9.47
C HIS A 220 -1.54 -3.99 -7.95
N VAL A 221 -1.60 -5.19 -7.37
CA VAL A 221 -1.53 -5.36 -5.91
C VAL A 221 -0.27 -4.70 -5.36
N ARG A 222 -0.45 -3.73 -4.47
CA ARG A 222 0.64 -2.98 -3.82
C ARG A 222 0.67 -3.22 -2.31
N LEU A 223 0.67 -4.47 -1.94
CA LEU A 223 0.89 -4.90 -0.57
C LEU A 223 2.38 -5.02 -0.30
N ASN A 224 2.77 -4.88 0.96
CA ASN A 224 4.11 -5.27 1.38
C ASN A 224 4.08 -6.78 1.73
N PRO A 225 4.74 -7.65 0.96
CA PRO A 225 4.64 -9.09 1.13
C PRO A 225 5.25 -9.59 2.45
N THR A 226 6.19 -8.83 3.04
CA THR A 226 6.87 -9.19 4.30
C THR A 226 6.11 -8.72 5.54
N MET A 227 5.18 -7.77 5.40
CA MET A 227 4.29 -7.34 6.47
C MET A 227 3.14 -8.33 6.63
N THR A 228 2.63 -8.47 7.84
CA THR A 228 1.42 -9.25 8.11
C THR A 228 0.20 -8.65 7.42
N VAL A 229 -0.86 -9.43 7.27
CA VAL A 229 -2.17 -8.99 6.77
C VAL A 229 -2.70 -7.83 7.62
N LEU A 230 -2.55 -7.93 8.95
CA LEU A 230 -2.93 -6.87 9.90
C LEU A 230 -2.12 -5.59 9.66
N GLU A 231 -0.80 -5.68 9.57
CA GLU A 231 0.06 -4.50 9.37
C GLU A 231 -0.20 -3.80 8.03
N ASN A 232 -0.45 -4.57 6.94
CA ASN A 232 -0.86 -3.99 5.66
C ASN A 232 -2.17 -3.21 5.79
N THR A 233 -3.14 -3.70 6.57
CA THR A 233 -4.42 -3.01 6.80
C THR A 233 -4.24 -1.77 7.68
N MET A 234 -3.38 -1.85 8.71
CA MET A 234 -3.05 -0.71 9.58
C MET A 234 -2.47 0.49 8.80
N VAL A 235 -1.77 0.24 7.68
CA VAL A 235 -1.28 1.34 6.80
C VAL A 235 -2.43 2.25 6.34
N GLY A 236 -3.61 1.67 6.05
CA GLY A 236 -4.82 2.46 5.71
C GLY A 236 -5.35 3.25 6.91
N VAL A 237 -5.33 2.65 8.09
CA VAL A 237 -5.84 3.24 9.33
C VAL A 237 -4.96 4.40 9.81
N TYR A 238 -3.64 4.31 9.64
CA TYR A 238 -2.70 5.37 10.06
C TYR A 238 -2.94 6.74 9.42
N ALA A 239 -3.65 6.79 8.32
CA ALA A 239 -4.06 8.08 7.75
C ALA A 239 -5.04 8.86 8.63
N ARG A 240 -5.72 8.20 9.57
CA ARG A 240 -6.67 8.76 10.53
C ARG A 240 -6.02 9.07 11.88
N THR A 241 -4.81 8.56 12.14
CA THR A 241 -4.06 8.84 13.36
C THR A 241 -3.33 10.19 13.25
N ARG A 242 -3.02 10.80 14.38
CA ARG A 242 -2.32 12.08 14.47
C ARG A 242 -0.83 11.93 14.74
N ALA A 243 -0.39 10.72 14.92
CA ALA A 243 0.98 10.37 15.22
C ALA A 243 1.93 10.83 14.12
N GLY A 244 2.96 11.58 14.49
CA GLY A 244 4.03 12.04 13.60
C GLY A 244 5.29 11.21 13.75
N PHE A 245 6.23 11.34 12.80
CA PHE A 245 7.50 10.61 12.78
C PHE A 245 8.25 10.62 14.13
N VAL A 246 8.28 11.77 14.81
CA VAL A 246 9.01 11.91 16.09
C VAL A 246 8.36 11.09 17.21
N ARG A 247 7.02 11.13 17.31
CA ARG A 247 6.29 10.32 18.31
C ARG A 247 6.45 8.84 18.05
N GLY A 248 6.37 8.40 16.77
CA GLY A 248 6.60 7.02 16.36
C GLY A 248 8.00 6.53 16.71
N ALA A 249 9.02 7.33 16.40
CA ALA A 249 10.42 7.03 16.75
C ALA A 249 10.64 6.87 18.26
N LEU A 250 9.93 7.65 19.08
CA LEU A 250 10.01 7.60 20.54
C LEU A 250 9.02 6.60 21.19
N ARG A 251 8.26 5.83 20.39
CA ARG A 251 7.21 4.88 20.86
C ARG A 251 6.17 5.49 21.81
N LEU A 252 5.90 6.79 21.68
CA LEU A 252 4.92 7.51 22.49
C LEU A 252 3.46 7.30 21.99
N GLU A 253 3.24 6.38 21.05
CA GLU A 253 2.00 6.19 20.31
C GLU A 253 1.32 4.85 20.58
N ARG A 254 1.70 4.17 21.64
CA ARG A 254 1.22 2.82 21.93
C ARG A 254 -0.31 2.69 21.90
N GLN A 255 -1.02 3.70 22.42
CA GLN A 255 -2.49 3.71 22.40
C GLN A 255 -3.05 3.91 20.98
N GLU A 256 -2.44 4.78 20.15
CA GLU A 256 -2.86 4.97 18.77
C GLU A 256 -2.58 3.71 17.93
N ASP A 257 -1.46 3.03 18.17
CA ASP A 257 -1.12 1.76 17.53
C ASP A 257 -2.11 0.65 17.88
N GLU A 258 -2.49 0.53 19.17
CA GLU A 258 -3.47 -0.43 19.64
C GLU A 258 -4.83 -0.15 18.99
N SER A 259 -5.28 1.11 18.97
CA SER A 259 -6.51 1.53 18.31
C SER A 259 -6.49 1.28 16.79
N ALA A 260 -5.35 1.52 16.14
CA ALA A 260 -5.18 1.24 14.72
C ALA A 260 -5.22 -0.26 14.42
N ALA A 261 -4.66 -1.09 15.30
CA ALA A 261 -4.69 -2.53 15.16
C ALA A 261 -6.11 -3.11 15.38
N GLU A 262 -6.86 -2.60 16.37
CA GLU A 262 -8.26 -2.97 16.59
C GLU A 262 -9.16 -2.61 15.39
N GLU A 263 -9.02 -1.40 14.86
CA GLU A 263 -9.75 -0.96 13.65
C GLU A 263 -9.37 -1.79 12.42
N ALA A 264 -8.09 -2.06 12.21
CA ALA A 264 -7.63 -2.91 11.13
C ALA A 264 -8.18 -4.34 11.26
N MET A 265 -8.19 -4.91 12.47
CA MET A 265 -8.73 -6.22 12.72
C MET A 265 -10.24 -6.29 12.46
N TYR A 266 -10.98 -5.23 12.82
CA TYR A 266 -12.38 -5.11 12.47
C TYR A 266 -12.60 -5.20 10.95
N HIS A 267 -11.85 -4.42 10.16
CA HIS A 267 -11.97 -4.46 8.69
C HIS A 267 -11.56 -5.82 8.12
N LEU A 268 -10.53 -6.45 8.66
CA LEU A 268 -10.11 -7.80 8.25
C LEU A 268 -11.18 -8.85 8.53
N THR A 269 -11.80 -8.79 9.70
CA THR A 269 -12.92 -9.69 10.05
C THR A 269 -14.09 -9.50 9.09
N LYS A 270 -14.40 -8.26 8.77
CA LYS A 270 -15.48 -7.90 7.83
C LYS A 270 -15.24 -8.43 6.41
N VAL A 271 -13.99 -8.43 5.94
CA VAL A 271 -13.65 -8.95 4.61
C VAL A 271 -13.28 -10.43 4.61
N GLY A 272 -13.45 -11.15 5.73
CA GLY A 272 -13.19 -12.59 5.84
C GLY A 272 -11.71 -12.98 5.93
N LEU A 273 -10.83 -12.05 6.32
CA LEU A 273 -9.38 -12.29 6.47
C LEU A 273 -8.91 -12.24 7.93
N GLY A 274 -9.84 -12.19 8.90
CA GLY A 274 -9.51 -12.07 10.33
C GLY A 274 -8.60 -13.18 10.85
N ASP A 275 -8.86 -14.43 10.46
CA ASP A 275 -8.07 -15.58 10.90
C ASP A 275 -6.63 -15.58 10.36
N LYS A 276 -6.39 -14.84 9.27
CA LYS A 276 -5.09 -14.69 8.61
C LYS A 276 -4.35 -13.41 9.00
N ALA A 277 -4.88 -12.65 9.97
CA ALA A 277 -4.34 -11.34 10.33
C ALA A 277 -2.84 -11.34 10.63
N MET A 278 -2.32 -12.41 11.20
CA MET A 278 -0.91 -12.55 11.60
C MET A 278 -0.04 -13.26 10.53
N GLU A 279 -0.62 -13.71 9.42
CA GLU A 279 0.13 -14.29 8.31
C GLU A 279 0.83 -13.20 7.49
N PRO A 280 2.01 -13.45 6.89
CA PRO A 280 2.60 -12.56 5.90
C PRO A 280 1.68 -12.41 4.69
N ALA A 281 1.49 -11.17 4.21
CA ALA A 281 0.60 -10.90 3.07
C ALA A 281 1.05 -11.59 1.77
N GLY A 282 2.36 -11.88 1.65
CA GLY A 282 2.91 -12.62 0.51
C GLY A 282 2.42 -14.06 0.40
N ASN A 283 1.91 -14.66 1.48
CA ASN A 283 1.39 -16.03 1.50
C ASN A 283 -0.07 -16.14 1.04
N LEU A 284 -0.75 -15.01 0.86
CA LEU A 284 -2.13 -14.99 0.41
C LEU A 284 -2.27 -15.31 -1.07
N SER A 285 -3.37 -15.98 -1.45
CA SER A 285 -3.77 -16.10 -2.87
C SER A 285 -4.04 -14.72 -3.49
N LEU A 286 -4.01 -14.62 -4.82
CA LEU A 286 -4.29 -13.35 -5.51
C LEU A 286 -5.66 -12.77 -5.12
N GLY A 287 -6.69 -13.61 -5.02
CA GLY A 287 -8.02 -13.18 -4.58
C GLY A 287 -8.00 -12.61 -3.17
N GLN A 288 -7.31 -13.26 -2.24
CA GLN A 288 -7.16 -12.78 -0.88
C GLN A 288 -6.34 -11.49 -0.80
N GLN A 289 -5.32 -11.33 -1.65
CA GLN A 289 -4.55 -10.08 -1.74
C GLN A 289 -5.42 -8.93 -2.23
N ARG A 290 -6.32 -9.15 -3.20
CA ARG A 290 -7.30 -8.15 -3.66
C ARG A 290 -8.26 -7.74 -2.54
N VAL A 291 -8.78 -8.71 -1.81
CA VAL A 291 -9.64 -8.46 -0.63
C VAL A 291 -8.88 -7.68 0.45
N LEU A 292 -7.59 -7.99 0.66
CA LEU A 292 -6.74 -7.24 1.61
C LEU A 292 -6.51 -5.79 1.16
N GLU A 293 -6.38 -5.50 -0.14
CA GLU A 293 -6.32 -4.12 -0.64
C GLU A 293 -7.62 -3.35 -0.33
N VAL A 294 -8.77 -4.00 -0.45
CA VAL A 294 -10.06 -3.42 -0.05
C VAL A 294 -10.07 -3.16 1.46
N ALA A 295 -9.66 -4.12 2.30
CA ALA A 295 -9.57 -3.94 3.75
C ALA A 295 -8.67 -2.77 4.13
N ARG A 296 -7.51 -2.64 3.49
CA ARG A 296 -6.59 -1.51 3.69
C ARG A 296 -7.24 -0.17 3.30
N ALA A 297 -7.97 -0.12 2.20
CA ALA A 297 -8.68 1.08 1.78
C ALA A 297 -9.81 1.45 2.75
N LEU A 298 -10.53 0.46 3.29
CA LEU A 298 -11.57 0.64 4.31
C LEU A 298 -11.01 1.19 5.62
N GLY A 299 -9.75 0.87 5.97
CA GLY A 299 -9.07 1.44 7.14
C GLY A 299 -9.05 2.98 7.15
N ALA A 300 -9.12 3.61 5.98
CA ALA A 300 -9.24 5.07 5.84
C ALA A 300 -10.62 5.62 6.17
N ASP A 301 -11.62 4.77 6.43
CA ASP A 301 -13.03 5.14 6.64
C ASP A 301 -13.57 6.01 5.48
N PRO A 302 -13.59 5.45 4.23
CA PRO A 302 -13.88 6.24 3.05
C PRO A 302 -15.37 6.57 2.90
N LEU A 303 -15.67 7.77 2.40
CA LEU A 303 -16.97 8.15 1.83
C LEU A 303 -17.14 7.57 0.42
N LEU A 304 -16.04 7.58 -0.34
CA LEU A 304 -15.94 7.07 -1.71
C LEU A 304 -14.76 6.11 -1.81
N LEU A 305 -15.07 4.86 -2.10
CA LEU A 305 -14.08 3.81 -2.41
C LEU A 305 -13.94 3.69 -3.93
N MET A 306 -12.74 3.95 -4.43
CA MET A 306 -12.41 3.85 -5.85
C MET A 306 -11.63 2.56 -6.11
N LEU A 307 -12.17 1.67 -6.96
CA LEU A 307 -11.58 0.37 -7.27
C LEU A 307 -11.19 0.29 -8.75
N ASP A 308 -9.92 -0.04 -9.00
CA ASP A 308 -9.33 -0.12 -10.34
C ASP A 308 -9.10 -1.58 -10.72
N GLU A 309 -9.98 -2.14 -11.56
CA GLU A 309 -9.99 -3.52 -12.03
C GLU A 309 -9.81 -4.56 -10.90
N PRO A 310 -10.62 -4.51 -9.82
CA PRO A 310 -10.42 -5.39 -8.68
C PRO A 310 -10.68 -6.86 -8.97
N ALA A 311 -11.45 -7.19 -10.02
CA ALA A 311 -11.74 -8.56 -10.43
C ALA A 311 -10.72 -9.13 -11.44
N ALA A 312 -9.72 -8.33 -11.85
CA ALA A 312 -8.71 -8.78 -12.82
C ALA A 312 -7.87 -9.94 -12.28
N GLY A 313 -7.78 -11.01 -13.06
CA GLY A 313 -7.02 -12.23 -12.71
C GLY A 313 -7.70 -13.15 -11.69
N LEU A 314 -8.90 -12.82 -11.21
CA LEU A 314 -9.66 -13.65 -10.28
C LEU A 314 -10.41 -14.77 -11.00
N ARG A 315 -10.49 -15.93 -10.34
CA ARG A 315 -11.35 -17.05 -10.76
C ARG A 315 -12.82 -16.71 -10.51
N HIS A 316 -13.73 -17.39 -11.19
CA HIS A 316 -15.17 -17.12 -11.09
C HIS A 316 -15.68 -17.10 -9.62
N ARG A 317 -15.28 -18.07 -8.80
CA ARG A 317 -15.67 -18.12 -7.38
C ARG A 317 -15.13 -16.92 -6.57
N GLU A 318 -13.92 -16.48 -6.85
CA GLU A 318 -13.30 -15.33 -6.18
C GLU A 318 -14.01 -14.02 -6.59
N LYS A 319 -14.47 -13.91 -7.85
CA LYS A 319 -15.29 -12.78 -8.32
C LYS A 319 -16.63 -12.71 -7.60
N VAL A 320 -17.28 -13.86 -7.37
CA VAL A 320 -18.55 -13.91 -6.63
C VAL A 320 -18.35 -13.41 -5.19
N VAL A 321 -17.34 -13.90 -4.49
CA VAL A 321 -17.02 -13.46 -3.11
C VAL A 321 -16.70 -11.97 -3.06
N LEU A 322 -15.95 -11.45 -4.05
CA LEU A 322 -15.67 -10.03 -4.14
C LEU A 322 -16.94 -9.20 -4.39
N ALA A 323 -17.84 -9.67 -5.29
CA ALA A 323 -19.10 -8.99 -5.56
C ALA A 323 -20.02 -8.94 -4.34
N GLU A 324 -20.12 -10.03 -3.58
CA GLU A 324 -20.86 -10.09 -2.32
C GLU A 324 -20.30 -9.09 -1.31
N LEU A 325 -18.99 -9.06 -1.11
CA LEU A 325 -18.32 -8.11 -0.23
C LEU A 325 -18.62 -6.65 -0.64
N LEU A 326 -18.51 -6.31 -1.93
CA LEU A 326 -18.78 -4.94 -2.39
C LEU A 326 -20.27 -4.59 -2.24
N GLY A 327 -21.17 -5.56 -2.41
CA GLY A 327 -22.60 -5.42 -2.13
C GLY A 327 -22.91 -5.15 -0.66
N GLU A 328 -22.22 -5.83 0.27
CA GLU A 328 -22.31 -5.58 1.71
C GLU A 328 -21.80 -4.19 2.07
N LEU A 329 -20.65 -3.78 1.53
CA LEU A 329 -20.10 -2.44 1.76
C LEU A 329 -21.03 -1.33 1.29
N ARG A 330 -21.68 -1.52 0.13
CA ARG A 330 -22.73 -0.61 -0.37
C ARG A 330 -23.90 -0.54 0.62
N SER A 331 -24.34 -1.69 1.13
CA SER A 331 -25.44 -1.77 2.09
C SER A 331 -25.14 -1.05 3.40
N ASP A 332 -23.85 -1.03 3.79
CA ASP A 332 -23.32 -0.26 4.93
C ASP A 332 -23.14 1.24 4.65
N GLY A 333 -23.50 1.70 3.44
CA GLY A 333 -23.47 3.11 3.06
C GLY A 333 -22.18 3.57 2.40
N VAL A 334 -21.23 2.68 2.12
CA VAL A 334 -20.00 3.02 1.38
C VAL A 334 -20.35 3.21 -0.10
N SER A 335 -19.96 4.34 -0.67
CA SER A 335 -20.14 4.60 -2.10
C SER A 335 -18.93 4.09 -2.87
N ILE A 336 -19.15 3.49 -4.04
CA ILE A 336 -18.10 2.83 -4.79
C ILE A 336 -18.09 3.34 -6.23
N LEU A 337 -16.92 3.78 -6.71
CA LEU A 337 -16.64 4.01 -8.12
C LEU A 337 -15.71 2.91 -8.61
N LEU A 338 -16.16 2.12 -9.57
CA LEU A 338 -15.50 0.89 -10.00
C LEU A 338 -15.16 0.97 -11.49
N VAL A 339 -13.90 0.76 -11.86
CA VAL A 339 -13.49 0.56 -13.26
C VAL A 339 -13.30 -0.93 -13.48
N GLU A 340 -13.96 -1.47 -14.51
CA GLU A 340 -13.82 -2.88 -14.89
C GLU A 340 -14.03 -3.07 -16.40
N HIS A 341 -13.47 -4.15 -16.91
CA HIS A 341 -13.68 -4.61 -18.29
C HIS A 341 -14.54 -5.89 -18.37
N ASP A 342 -14.75 -6.58 -17.24
CA ASP A 342 -15.62 -7.74 -17.13
C ASP A 342 -17.09 -7.30 -17.02
N MET A 343 -17.79 -7.34 -18.16
CA MET A 343 -19.21 -6.96 -18.23
C MET A 343 -20.08 -7.82 -17.34
N GLY A 344 -19.81 -9.13 -17.23
CA GLY A 344 -20.60 -10.05 -16.39
C GLY A 344 -20.52 -9.66 -14.91
N PHE A 345 -19.33 -9.36 -14.42
CA PHE A 345 -19.10 -8.87 -13.06
C PHE A 345 -19.82 -7.53 -12.83
N MET A 346 -19.68 -6.60 -13.78
CA MET A 346 -20.25 -5.26 -13.68
C MET A 346 -21.77 -5.25 -13.67
N LEU A 347 -22.40 -5.99 -14.60
CA LEU A 347 -23.86 -6.08 -14.72
C LEU A 347 -24.52 -6.72 -13.48
N GLY A 348 -23.79 -7.58 -12.76
CA GLY A 348 -24.30 -8.21 -11.54
C GLY A 348 -24.13 -7.36 -10.28
N LEU A 349 -23.27 -6.32 -10.30
CA LEU A 349 -22.87 -5.59 -9.11
C LEU A 349 -23.28 -4.11 -9.10
N ALA A 350 -23.14 -3.40 -10.24
CA ALA A 350 -23.34 -1.96 -10.30
C ALA A 350 -24.82 -1.57 -10.21
N ASP A 351 -25.10 -0.47 -9.54
CA ASP A 351 -26.44 0.15 -9.55
C ASP A 351 -26.63 0.98 -10.83
N ARG A 352 -25.55 1.62 -11.29
CA ARG A 352 -25.52 2.44 -12.52
C ARG A 352 -24.17 2.29 -13.19
N ILE A 353 -24.17 2.37 -14.52
CA ILE A 353 -22.99 2.21 -15.35
C ILE A 353 -22.84 3.43 -16.25
N VAL A 354 -21.63 3.97 -16.28
CA VAL A 354 -21.19 5.01 -17.21
C VAL A 354 -20.28 4.37 -18.25
N VAL A 355 -20.64 4.50 -19.51
CA VAL A 355 -19.89 3.94 -20.64
C VAL A 355 -19.10 5.05 -21.30
N LEU A 356 -17.77 4.85 -21.39
CA LEU A 356 -16.89 5.73 -22.15
C LEU A 356 -16.51 5.10 -23.49
N ASN A 357 -16.40 5.93 -24.52
CA ASN A 357 -15.85 5.56 -25.81
C ASN A 357 -15.08 6.74 -26.40
N PHE A 358 -13.86 6.52 -26.89
CA PHE A 358 -12.96 7.55 -27.44
C PHE A 358 -12.88 8.83 -26.59
N GLY A 359 -12.79 8.69 -25.28
CA GLY A 359 -12.67 9.82 -24.35
C GLY A 359 -13.97 10.51 -23.97
N THR A 360 -15.10 10.17 -24.57
CA THR A 360 -16.42 10.78 -24.33
C THR A 360 -17.37 9.83 -23.60
N LYS A 361 -18.40 10.39 -22.95
CA LYS A 361 -19.48 9.59 -22.36
C LYS A 361 -20.44 9.15 -23.45
N LEU A 362 -20.48 7.84 -23.75
CA LEU A 362 -21.36 7.25 -24.76
C LEU A 362 -22.76 7.02 -24.22
N ALA A 363 -22.85 6.45 -23.00
CA ALA A 363 -24.13 6.13 -22.37
C ALA A 363 -24.01 6.13 -20.85
N GLU A 364 -25.13 6.28 -20.16
CA GLU A 364 -25.25 6.17 -18.72
C GLU A 364 -26.63 5.62 -18.38
N GLY A 365 -26.71 4.61 -17.51
CA GLY A 365 -27.99 4.00 -17.16
C GLY A 365 -27.84 2.79 -16.24
N ARG A 366 -28.93 2.12 -15.97
CA ARG A 366 -28.95 0.87 -15.21
C ARG A 366 -28.31 -0.27 -16.03
N PRO A 367 -27.79 -1.32 -15.37
CA PRO A 367 -27.12 -2.43 -16.05
C PRO A 367 -27.92 -3.04 -17.22
N ARG A 368 -29.22 -3.19 -17.07
CA ARG A 368 -30.11 -3.71 -18.15
C ARG A 368 -30.16 -2.78 -19.35
N GLU A 369 -30.30 -1.48 -19.11
CA GLU A 369 -30.36 -0.45 -20.16
C GLU A 369 -29.05 -0.41 -20.96
N ILE A 370 -27.93 -0.49 -20.26
CA ILE A 370 -26.59 -0.50 -20.88
C ILE A 370 -26.37 -1.75 -21.71
N ARG A 371 -26.80 -2.92 -21.22
CA ARG A 371 -26.66 -4.19 -21.94
C ARG A 371 -27.43 -4.22 -23.25
N GLU A 372 -28.58 -3.54 -23.32
CA GLU A 372 -29.48 -3.52 -24.47
C GLU A 372 -29.24 -2.30 -25.37
N ASN A 373 -28.32 -1.38 -25.00
CA ASN A 373 -28.05 -0.17 -25.77
C ASN A 373 -27.26 -0.48 -27.06
N PRO A 374 -27.83 -0.22 -28.27
CA PRO A 374 -27.18 -0.54 -29.54
C PRO A 374 -25.80 0.14 -29.70
N ALA A 375 -25.66 1.41 -29.28
CA ALA A 375 -24.40 2.12 -29.38
C ALA A 375 -23.31 1.51 -28.49
N VAL A 376 -23.68 0.97 -27.31
CA VAL A 376 -22.75 0.27 -26.43
C VAL A 376 -22.31 -1.05 -27.05
N ILE A 377 -23.27 -1.82 -27.61
CA ILE A 377 -22.97 -3.09 -28.29
C ILE A 377 -22.01 -2.84 -29.46
N GLU A 378 -22.29 -1.85 -30.31
CA GLU A 378 -21.42 -1.47 -31.43
C GLU A 378 -20.02 -1.09 -31.00
N ALA A 379 -19.89 -0.28 -29.93
CA ALA A 379 -18.60 0.15 -29.40
C ALA A 379 -17.72 -1.03 -28.90
N TYR A 380 -18.33 -2.09 -28.41
CA TYR A 380 -17.62 -3.30 -27.97
C TYR A 380 -17.38 -4.30 -29.12
N MET A 381 -18.26 -4.37 -30.12
CA MET A 381 -18.10 -5.24 -31.28
C MET A 381 -17.11 -4.67 -32.31
N GLY A 382 -17.06 -3.35 -32.47
CA GLY A 382 -16.11 -2.67 -33.37
C GLY A 382 -14.67 -2.55 -32.82
N ALA A 383 -14.44 -2.92 -31.57
CA ALA A 383 -13.10 -2.93 -30.97
C ALA A 383 -12.36 -4.27 -31.17
N GLY A 384 -12.94 -5.20 -31.94
CA GLY A 384 -12.41 -6.56 -32.18
C GLY A 384 -11.82 -6.79 -33.58
N GLU A 385 -11.62 -5.70 -34.39
CA GLU A 385 -10.90 -5.75 -35.67
C GLU A 385 -9.50 -5.13 -35.58
#